data_55c8cf56b4e2c66041bd1e63163b0be7
#
_entry.id   55c8cf56b4e2c66041bd1e63163b0be7
#
_cell.length_a   1.000
_cell.length_b   1.000
_cell.length_c   1.000
_cell.angle_alpha   90.00
_cell.angle_beta   90.00
_cell.angle_gamma   90.00
#
_symmetry.space_group_name_H-M   'P 1'
#
loop_
_entity.id
_entity.type
_entity.pdbx_description
1 polymer ?
#
loop_
_entity_poly.entity_id
_entity_poly.type
_entity_poly.pdbx_seq_one_letter_code
_entity_poly.pdbx_strand_id
1 'polypeptide(L)'
;MFLEIFTVWLGLFSIGFTFLPMFMVLDWRKRGSADGFSSVNFVLPMLVQSFWLRHGYMTNDQTNIIINSVNLVFFAFYVSAFAYYQPKRKYLIGQIIAAALAIKVAFAYVDTHDADSINDAMGSMAAAAQIFSLVGGIYEIKRAISMGTTEYIPAGFQFAIFTLILQWLLFGILHGNQFIAISNAAGLLVNIATISLYFFYPPLTWTVPIFNIPPQKKDAKKVE
;
A
#
# COMPACT_ATOMS: atom_id res chain seq x y z
N MET A 1 21.11 -17.20 10.80
CA MET A 1 19.92 -18.01 11.16
C MET A 1 18.68 -17.17 11.47
N PHE A 2 18.65 -16.32 12.52
CA PHE A 2 17.43 -15.50 12.79
C PHE A 2 17.05 -14.59 11.63
N LEU A 3 18.00 -13.83 11.09
CA LEU A 3 17.76 -12.89 10.00
C LEU A 3 17.26 -13.58 8.73
N GLU A 4 17.79 -14.73 8.39
CA GLU A 4 17.39 -15.53 7.23
C GLU A 4 15.94 -16.03 7.39
N ILE A 5 15.59 -16.57 8.58
CA ILE A 5 14.22 -17.01 8.89
C ILE A 5 13.25 -15.83 8.81
N PHE A 6 13.63 -14.69 9.38
CA PHE A 6 12.81 -13.48 9.34
C PHE A 6 12.59 -12.99 7.90
N THR A 7 13.63 -12.98 7.08
CA THR A 7 13.56 -12.59 5.67
C THR A 7 12.63 -13.50 4.85
N VAL A 8 12.71 -14.82 5.07
CA VAL A 8 11.81 -15.78 4.43
C VAL A 8 10.36 -15.54 4.89
N TRP A 9 10.14 -15.35 6.19
CA TRP A 9 8.82 -15.03 6.74
C TRP A 9 8.26 -13.74 6.15
N LEU A 10 9.05 -12.66 6.12
CA LEU A 10 8.68 -11.39 5.51
C LEU A 10 8.27 -11.57 4.04
N GLY A 11 9.04 -12.36 3.28
CA GLY A 11 8.74 -12.67 1.89
C GLY A 11 7.39 -13.38 1.73
N LEU A 12 7.17 -14.44 2.49
CA LEU A 12 5.92 -15.20 2.46
C LEU A 12 4.72 -14.34 2.88
N PHE A 13 4.87 -13.54 3.94
CA PHE A 13 3.81 -12.65 4.42
C PHE A 13 3.49 -11.56 3.39
N SER A 14 4.51 -10.92 2.79
CA SER A 14 4.34 -9.88 1.77
C SER A 14 3.65 -10.42 0.51
N ILE A 15 4.08 -11.60 0.03
CA ILE A 15 3.45 -12.25 -1.13
C ILE A 15 2.01 -12.65 -0.77
N GLY A 16 1.78 -13.23 0.42
CA GLY A 16 0.43 -13.54 0.89
C GLY A 16 -0.48 -12.32 0.92
N PHE A 17 0.04 -11.17 1.38
CA PHE A 17 -0.69 -9.91 1.40
C PHE A 17 -1.09 -9.43 -0.01
N THR A 18 -0.24 -9.70 -1.01
CA THR A 18 -0.49 -9.33 -2.41
C THR A 18 -1.71 -10.05 -3.01
N PHE A 19 -2.15 -11.17 -2.42
CA PHE A 19 -3.36 -11.88 -2.85
C PHE A 19 -4.67 -11.22 -2.38
N LEU A 20 -4.65 -10.29 -1.44
CA LEU A 20 -5.88 -9.68 -0.91
C LEU A 20 -6.74 -9.01 -1.99
N PRO A 21 -6.20 -8.28 -2.99
CA PRO A 21 -7.02 -7.74 -4.06
C PRO A 21 -7.72 -8.78 -4.94
N MET A 22 -7.34 -10.06 -4.86
CA MET A 22 -8.03 -11.13 -5.58
C MET A 22 -9.50 -11.22 -5.16
N PHE A 23 -9.83 -10.96 -3.90
CA PHE A 23 -11.22 -10.92 -3.44
C PHE A 23 -12.03 -9.85 -4.16
N MET A 24 -11.41 -8.72 -4.53
CA MET A 24 -12.06 -7.67 -5.32
C MET A 24 -12.32 -8.16 -6.76
N VAL A 25 -11.36 -8.85 -7.37
CA VAL A 25 -11.52 -9.42 -8.72
C VAL A 25 -12.65 -10.46 -8.73
N LEU A 26 -12.73 -11.31 -7.71
CA LEU A 26 -13.81 -12.29 -7.57
C LEU A 26 -15.18 -11.62 -7.38
N ASP A 27 -15.24 -10.50 -6.66
CA ASP A 27 -16.45 -9.69 -6.52
C ASP A 27 -16.86 -9.05 -7.86
N TRP A 28 -15.92 -8.45 -8.60
CA TRP A 28 -16.19 -7.91 -9.94
C TRP A 28 -16.70 -8.98 -10.91
N ARG A 29 -16.12 -10.19 -10.84
CA ARG A 29 -16.59 -11.31 -11.63
C ARG A 29 -18.05 -11.67 -11.30
N LYS A 30 -18.43 -11.67 -10.03
CA LYS A 30 -19.82 -11.95 -9.61
C LYS A 30 -20.79 -10.86 -10.05
N ARG A 31 -20.38 -9.59 -9.94
CA ARG A 31 -21.19 -8.42 -10.28
C ARG A 31 -21.20 -8.09 -11.77
N GLY A 32 -20.23 -8.63 -12.54
CA GLY A 32 -20.02 -8.26 -13.95
C GLY A 32 -19.47 -6.84 -14.14
N SER A 33 -19.06 -6.15 -13.07
CA SER A 33 -18.62 -4.74 -13.09
C SER A 33 -17.63 -4.43 -11.96
N ALA A 34 -16.65 -3.55 -12.26
CA ALA A 34 -15.75 -2.93 -11.30
C ALA A 34 -16.19 -1.50 -10.92
N ASP A 35 -17.43 -1.10 -11.22
CA ASP A 35 -17.93 0.22 -10.85
C ASP A 35 -17.88 0.43 -9.32
N GLY A 36 -17.52 1.64 -8.91
CA GLY A 36 -17.32 2.00 -7.51
C GLY A 36 -15.89 1.79 -6.99
N PHE A 37 -15.00 1.18 -7.79
CA PHE A 37 -13.59 1.02 -7.43
C PHE A 37 -12.70 1.99 -8.21
N SER A 38 -11.57 2.35 -7.60
CA SER A 38 -10.57 3.24 -8.21
C SER A 38 -9.39 2.43 -8.74
N SER A 39 -9.01 2.68 -10.00
CA SER A 39 -7.80 2.10 -10.61
C SER A 39 -6.50 2.58 -9.95
N VAL A 40 -6.51 3.71 -9.25
CA VAL A 40 -5.36 4.24 -8.50
C VAL A 40 -4.82 3.18 -7.53
N ASN A 41 -5.70 2.41 -6.89
CA ASN A 41 -5.34 1.37 -5.92
C ASN A 41 -4.52 0.22 -6.54
N PHE A 42 -4.43 0.15 -7.86
CA PHE A 42 -3.65 -0.88 -8.57
C PHE A 42 -2.48 -0.29 -9.34
N VAL A 43 -2.66 0.91 -9.93
CA VAL A 43 -1.61 1.56 -10.74
C VAL A 43 -0.55 2.19 -9.84
N LEU A 44 -0.93 2.83 -8.73
CA LEU A 44 0.02 3.46 -7.82
C LEU A 44 0.96 2.45 -7.14
N PRO A 45 0.50 1.30 -6.62
CA PRO A 45 1.42 0.25 -6.15
C PRO A 45 2.37 -0.25 -7.23
N MET A 46 1.93 -0.41 -8.49
CA MET A 46 2.84 -0.80 -9.59
C MET A 46 3.98 0.21 -9.77
N LEU A 47 3.68 1.50 -9.72
CA LEU A 47 4.69 2.55 -9.78
C LEU A 47 5.69 2.42 -8.62
N VAL A 48 5.20 2.36 -7.38
CA VAL A 48 6.05 2.26 -6.18
C VAL A 48 6.94 1.00 -6.23
N GLN A 49 6.37 -0.13 -6.61
CA GLN A 49 7.11 -1.40 -6.69
C GLN A 49 8.14 -1.42 -7.82
N SER A 50 7.90 -0.69 -8.92
CA SER A 50 8.90 -0.52 -9.98
C SER A 50 10.14 0.22 -9.48
N PHE A 51 9.97 1.22 -8.61
CA PHE A 51 11.08 1.93 -7.98
C PHE A 51 11.85 1.02 -7.01
N TRP A 52 11.14 0.30 -6.13
CA TRP A 52 11.79 -0.64 -5.21
C TRP A 52 12.46 -1.80 -5.92
N LEU A 53 11.88 -2.30 -7.00
CA LEU A 53 12.50 -3.35 -7.82
C LEU A 53 13.83 -2.88 -8.40
N ARG A 54 13.88 -1.68 -8.99
CA ARG A 54 15.11 -1.10 -9.52
C ARG A 54 16.14 -0.88 -8.41
N HIS A 55 15.73 -0.31 -7.28
CA HIS A 55 16.62 -0.14 -6.12
C HIS A 55 17.19 -1.48 -5.65
N GLY A 56 16.36 -2.52 -5.59
CA GLY A 56 16.79 -3.88 -5.24
C GLY A 56 17.86 -4.43 -6.20
N TYR A 57 17.68 -4.26 -7.51
CA TYR A 57 18.70 -4.65 -8.49
C TYR A 57 20.01 -3.89 -8.31
N MET A 58 19.96 -2.59 -8.06
CA MET A 58 21.15 -1.75 -7.88
C MET A 58 21.91 -2.08 -6.60
N THR A 59 21.21 -2.51 -5.55
CA THR A 59 21.80 -2.87 -4.24
C THR A 59 22.01 -4.36 -4.04
N ASN A 60 21.70 -5.20 -5.04
CA ASN A 60 21.71 -6.67 -4.95
C ASN A 60 20.86 -7.24 -3.81
N ASP A 61 19.78 -6.55 -3.43
CA ASP A 61 18.82 -7.01 -2.41
C ASP A 61 17.84 -8.02 -3.02
N GLN A 62 18.19 -9.31 -2.90
CA GLN A 62 17.40 -10.42 -3.46
C GLN A 62 15.97 -10.47 -2.90
N THR A 63 15.78 -10.13 -1.63
CA THR A 63 14.45 -10.10 -1.00
C THR A 63 13.55 -9.07 -1.66
N ASN A 64 14.08 -7.86 -1.81
CA ASN A 64 13.39 -6.76 -2.48
C ASN A 64 13.09 -7.08 -3.95
N ILE A 65 14.07 -7.68 -4.68
CA ILE A 65 13.89 -8.10 -6.07
C ILE A 65 12.74 -9.11 -6.20
N ILE A 66 12.78 -10.19 -5.43
CA ILE A 66 11.79 -11.27 -5.52
C ILE A 66 10.40 -10.75 -5.19
N ILE A 67 10.25 -10.07 -4.06
CA ILE A 67 8.94 -9.61 -3.59
C ILE A 67 8.33 -8.60 -4.59
N ASN A 68 9.09 -7.59 -5.03
CA ASN A 68 8.56 -6.60 -5.95
C ASN A 68 8.30 -7.16 -7.36
N SER A 69 9.09 -8.13 -7.81
CA SER A 69 8.82 -8.82 -9.09
C SER A 69 7.50 -9.58 -9.04
N VAL A 70 7.27 -10.37 -7.99
CA VAL A 70 6.01 -11.09 -7.78
C VAL A 70 4.83 -10.11 -7.68
N ASN A 71 4.98 -9.06 -6.88
CA ASN A 71 3.97 -8.02 -6.72
C ASN A 71 3.60 -7.36 -8.05
N LEU A 72 4.58 -7.00 -8.88
CA LEU A 72 4.32 -6.39 -10.20
C LEU A 72 3.51 -7.31 -11.11
N VAL A 73 3.80 -8.63 -11.11
CA VAL A 73 3.02 -9.60 -11.88
C VAL A 73 1.56 -9.63 -11.40
N PHE A 74 1.34 -9.68 -10.09
CA PHE A 74 -0.03 -9.68 -9.53
C PHE A 74 -0.76 -8.36 -9.82
N PHE A 75 -0.11 -7.22 -9.64
CA PHE A 75 -0.75 -5.93 -9.91
C PHE A 75 -1.02 -5.73 -11.40
N ALA A 76 -0.16 -6.23 -12.30
CA ALA A 76 -0.45 -6.25 -13.74
C ALA A 76 -1.71 -7.08 -14.04
N PHE A 77 -1.88 -8.23 -13.36
CA PHE A 77 -3.10 -9.02 -13.44
C PHE A 77 -4.31 -8.24 -12.92
N TYR A 78 -4.21 -7.58 -11.76
CA TYR A 78 -5.33 -6.80 -11.19
C TYR A 78 -5.73 -5.62 -12.06
N VAL A 79 -4.76 -4.90 -12.64
CA VAL A 79 -5.02 -3.82 -13.62
C VAL A 79 -5.73 -4.37 -14.85
N SER A 80 -5.32 -5.53 -15.35
CA SER A 80 -5.94 -6.19 -16.50
C SER A 80 -7.37 -6.64 -16.19
N ALA A 81 -7.59 -7.23 -15.03
CA ALA A 81 -8.93 -7.62 -14.56
C ALA A 81 -9.83 -6.38 -14.38
N PHE A 82 -9.29 -5.31 -13.77
CA PHE A 82 -10.01 -4.04 -13.65
C PHE A 82 -10.40 -3.49 -15.02
N ALA A 83 -9.47 -3.46 -15.98
CA ALA A 83 -9.74 -3.02 -17.36
C ALA A 83 -10.82 -3.86 -18.06
N TYR A 84 -10.91 -5.15 -17.75
CA TYR A 84 -11.92 -6.05 -18.30
C TYR A 84 -13.32 -5.73 -17.76
N TYR A 85 -13.45 -5.53 -16.45
CA TYR A 85 -14.73 -5.29 -15.78
C TYR A 85 -15.14 -3.81 -15.72
N GLN A 86 -14.26 -2.86 -16.11
CA GLN A 86 -14.55 -1.43 -16.13
C GLN A 86 -14.71 -0.93 -17.57
N PRO A 87 -15.94 -0.57 -18.01
CA PRO A 87 -16.17 -0.11 -19.37
C PRO A 87 -15.57 1.29 -19.63
N LYS A 88 -15.48 2.14 -18.60
CA LYS A 88 -14.95 3.53 -18.68
C LYS A 88 -13.44 3.54 -18.44
N ARG A 89 -12.64 3.19 -19.46
CA ARG A 89 -11.18 2.99 -19.35
C ARG A 89 -10.33 4.26 -19.45
N LYS A 90 -10.90 5.42 -19.76
CA LYS A 90 -10.12 6.66 -19.97
C LYS A 90 -9.21 7.01 -18.80
N TYR A 91 -9.73 6.95 -17.57
CA TYR A 91 -8.96 7.26 -16.37
C TYR A 91 -7.85 6.24 -16.12
N LEU A 92 -8.13 4.95 -16.29
CA LEU A 92 -7.14 3.89 -16.16
C LEU A 92 -5.98 4.09 -17.16
N ILE A 93 -6.30 4.32 -18.44
CA ILE A 93 -5.29 4.56 -19.49
C ILE A 93 -4.45 5.79 -19.14
N GLY A 94 -5.09 6.89 -18.75
CA GLY A 94 -4.39 8.11 -18.33
C GLY A 94 -3.45 7.87 -17.14
N GLN A 95 -3.87 7.10 -16.15
CA GLN A 95 -3.05 6.73 -14.99
C GLN A 95 -1.87 5.84 -15.37
N ILE A 96 -2.07 4.85 -16.23
CA ILE A 96 -0.98 3.98 -16.72
C ILE A 96 0.06 4.81 -17.48
N ILE A 97 -0.38 5.72 -18.36
CA ILE A 97 0.52 6.60 -19.11
C ILE A 97 1.27 7.51 -18.14
N ALA A 98 0.58 8.12 -17.17
CA ALA A 98 1.20 8.99 -16.17
C ALA A 98 2.23 8.23 -15.32
N ALA A 99 1.91 7.01 -14.88
CA ALA A 99 2.82 6.17 -14.12
C ALA A 99 4.06 5.78 -14.96
N ALA A 100 3.87 5.38 -16.22
CA ALA A 100 4.97 5.04 -17.12
C ALA A 100 5.89 6.24 -17.39
N LEU A 101 5.31 7.43 -17.58
CA LEU A 101 6.09 8.67 -17.75
C LEU A 101 6.85 9.02 -16.47
N ALA A 102 6.21 8.90 -15.30
CA ALA A 102 6.84 9.16 -14.00
C ALA A 102 8.03 8.20 -13.77
N ILE A 103 7.87 6.91 -14.06
CA ILE A 103 8.96 5.92 -13.99
C ILE A 103 10.09 6.31 -14.95
N LYS A 104 9.76 6.61 -16.21
CA LYS A 104 10.77 6.98 -17.21
C LYS A 104 11.58 8.21 -16.80
N VAL A 105 10.89 9.27 -16.35
CA VAL A 105 11.53 10.53 -15.94
C VAL A 105 12.39 10.31 -14.69
N ALA A 106 11.86 9.62 -13.68
CA ALA A 106 12.60 9.34 -12.45
C ALA A 106 13.83 8.48 -12.71
N PHE A 107 13.70 7.45 -13.54
CA PHE A 107 14.84 6.59 -13.89
C PHE A 107 15.90 7.33 -14.70
N ALA A 108 15.49 8.15 -15.67
CA ALA A 108 16.40 9.00 -16.42
C ALA A 108 17.12 10.01 -15.51
N TYR A 109 16.43 10.58 -14.53
CA TYR A 109 17.06 11.46 -13.52
C TYR A 109 18.09 10.70 -12.67
N VAL A 110 17.74 9.51 -12.17
CA VAL A 110 18.67 8.66 -11.40
C VAL A 110 19.92 8.34 -12.22
N ASP A 111 19.77 8.05 -13.52
CA ASP A 111 20.90 7.73 -14.42
C ASP A 111 21.86 8.90 -14.70
N THR A 112 21.50 10.13 -14.29
CA THR A 112 22.42 11.29 -14.36
C THR A 112 23.40 11.37 -13.19
N HIS A 113 23.24 10.50 -12.18
CA HIS A 113 24.09 10.51 -10.99
C HIS A 113 25.35 9.66 -11.19
N ASP A 114 26.41 10.04 -10.48
CA ASP A 114 27.66 9.28 -10.46
C ASP A 114 27.50 7.93 -9.77
N ALA A 115 28.40 7.00 -10.04
CA ALA A 115 28.38 5.63 -9.53
C ALA A 115 28.28 5.55 -7.99
N ASP A 116 28.84 6.52 -7.28
CA ASP A 116 28.85 6.56 -5.82
C ASP A 116 27.51 7.06 -5.23
N SER A 117 26.71 7.81 -5.98
CA SER A 117 25.47 8.44 -5.51
C SER A 117 24.20 7.85 -6.14
N ILE A 118 24.31 7.09 -7.22
CA ILE A 118 23.16 6.58 -7.98
C ILE A 118 22.26 5.65 -7.16
N ASN A 119 22.82 4.84 -6.26
CA ASN A 119 22.05 3.94 -5.39
C ASN A 119 21.22 4.74 -4.38
N ASP A 120 21.79 5.80 -3.82
CA ASP A 120 21.10 6.68 -2.87
C ASP A 120 20.02 7.52 -3.56
N ALA A 121 20.28 7.98 -4.79
CA ALA A 121 19.30 8.66 -5.61
C ALA A 121 18.08 7.74 -5.89
N MET A 122 18.33 6.46 -6.26
CA MET A 122 17.25 5.51 -6.51
C MET A 122 16.49 5.16 -5.25
N GLY A 123 17.19 4.94 -4.13
CA GLY A 123 16.57 4.68 -2.83
C GLY A 123 15.70 5.85 -2.36
N SER A 124 16.19 7.09 -2.52
CA SER A 124 15.45 8.31 -2.22
C SER A 124 14.16 8.42 -3.06
N MET A 125 14.25 8.12 -4.36
CA MET A 125 13.08 8.13 -5.24
C MET A 125 12.07 7.06 -4.87
N ALA A 126 12.50 5.85 -4.53
CA ALA A 126 11.63 4.76 -4.09
C ALA A 126 10.91 5.13 -2.78
N ALA A 127 11.65 5.66 -1.80
CA ALA A 127 11.10 6.11 -0.53
C ALA A 127 10.11 7.27 -0.71
N ALA A 128 10.46 8.26 -1.54
CA ALA A 128 9.56 9.38 -1.85
C ALA A 128 8.27 8.92 -2.52
N ALA A 129 8.34 8.01 -3.49
CA ALA A 129 7.17 7.45 -4.15
C ALA A 129 6.27 6.68 -3.17
N GLN A 130 6.87 5.89 -2.27
CA GLN A 130 6.13 5.18 -1.22
C GLN A 130 5.46 6.15 -0.25
N ILE A 131 6.17 7.18 0.23
CA ILE A 131 5.61 8.20 1.13
C ILE A 131 4.47 8.95 0.42
N PHE A 132 4.66 9.31 -0.84
CA PHE A 132 3.59 9.94 -1.64
C PHE A 132 2.35 9.04 -1.74
N SER A 133 2.52 7.72 -1.84
CA SER A 133 1.38 6.79 -1.89
C SER A 133 0.52 6.77 -0.63
N LEU A 134 1.05 7.26 0.52
CA LEU A 134 0.31 7.36 1.79
C LEU A 134 -0.83 8.41 1.75
N VAL A 135 -0.90 9.25 0.72
CA VAL A 135 -1.98 10.23 0.54
C VAL A 135 -3.36 9.59 0.61
N GLY A 136 -3.49 8.35 0.11
CA GLY A 136 -4.73 7.56 0.24
C GLY A 136 -5.12 7.31 1.70
N GLY A 137 -4.16 6.90 2.53
CA GLY A 137 -4.39 6.69 3.98
C GLY A 137 -4.73 7.99 4.72
N ILE A 138 -4.04 9.09 4.38
CA ILE A 138 -4.35 10.41 4.95
C ILE A 138 -5.78 10.86 4.56
N TYR A 139 -6.20 10.58 3.33
CA TYR A 139 -7.57 10.86 2.90
C TYR A 139 -8.60 10.05 3.70
N GLU A 140 -8.35 8.77 3.95
CA GLU A 140 -9.24 7.93 4.77
C GLU A 140 -9.31 8.42 6.23
N ILE A 141 -8.21 8.88 6.81
CA ILE A 141 -8.19 9.54 8.13
C ILE A 141 -9.11 10.76 8.13
N LYS A 142 -8.92 11.67 7.16
CA LYS A 142 -9.75 12.87 7.02
C LYS A 142 -11.23 12.51 6.87
N ARG A 143 -11.52 11.52 6.05
CA ARG A 143 -12.89 11.03 5.81
C ARG A 143 -13.52 10.49 7.10
N ALA A 144 -12.82 9.64 7.86
CA ALA A 144 -13.31 9.08 9.10
C ALA A 144 -13.62 10.17 10.14
N ILE A 145 -12.74 11.17 10.27
CA ILE A 145 -12.96 12.33 11.16
C ILE A 145 -14.20 13.12 10.71
N SER A 146 -14.31 13.40 9.40
CA SER A 146 -15.45 14.16 8.85
C SER A 146 -16.78 13.44 9.01
N MET A 147 -16.78 12.10 8.91
CA MET A 147 -17.98 11.27 9.06
C MET A 147 -18.28 10.89 10.53
N GLY A 148 -17.34 11.13 11.43
CA GLY A 148 -17.43 10.74 12.84
C GLY A 148 -17.48 9.23 13.06
N THR A 149 -16.99 8.44 12.11
CA THR A 149 -17.02 6.96 12.20
C THR A 149 -15.95 6.31 11.33
N THR A 150 -15.44 5.17 11.77
CA THR A 150 -14.55 4.28 11.03
C THR A 150 -15.28 3.11 10.37
N GLU A 151 -16.58 3.19 10.16
CA GLU A 151 -17.43 2.12 9.60
C GLU A 151 -16.86 1.51 8.31
N TYR A 152 -16.23 2.34 7.47
CA TYR A 152 -15.71 1.96 6.15
C TYR A 152 -14.23 1.58 6.16
N ILE A 153 -13.59 1.55 7.33
CA ILE A 153 -12.18 1.17 7.47
C ILE A 153 -12.11 -0.21 8.13
N PRO A 154 -11.86 -1.30 7.37
CA PRO A 154 -11.84 -2.65 7.94
C PRO A 154 -10.66 -2.84 8.90
N ALA A 155 -10.93 -3.08 10.18
CA ALA A 155 -9.88 -3.18 11.21
C ALA A 155 -8.90 -4.34 10.96
N GLY A 156 -9.39 -5.49 10.53
CA GLY A 156 -8.53 -6.64 10.20
C GLY A 156 -7.50 -6.31 9.13
N PHE A 157 -7.87 -5.51 8.12
CA PHE A 157 -6.97 -5.05 7.09
C PHE A 157 -5.92 -4.07 7.65
N GLN A 158 -6.33 -3.14 8.53
CA GLN A 158 -5.41 -2.19 9.14
C GLN A 158 -4.39 -2.87 10.07
N PHE A 159 -4.79 -3.90 10.80
CA PHE A 159 -3.84 -4.69 11.63
C PHE A 159 -2.88 -5.52 10.77
N ALA A 160 -3.35 -6.05 9.63
CA ALA A 160 -2.50 -6.75 8.69
C ALA A 160 -1.47 -5.79 8.04
N ILE A 161 -1.89 -4.57 7.66
CA ILE A 161 -1.00 -3.50 7.18
C ILE A 161 0.02 -3.14 8.27
N PHE A 162 -0.42 -2.95 9.52
CA PHE A 162 0.48 -2.66 10.64
C PHE A 162 1.59 -3.71 10.74
N THR A 163 1.21 -4.97 10.73
CA THR A 163 2.14 -6.09 10.80
C THR A 163 3.13 -6.10 9.63
N LEU A 164 2.64 -5.86 8.41
CA LEU A 164 3.47 -5.82 7.21
C LEU A 164 4.48 -4.68 7.25
N ILE A 165 4.02 -3.46 7.56
CA ILE A 165 4.87 -2.26 7.61
C ILE A 165 5.92 -2.39 8.72
N LEU A 166 5.54 -2.91 9.89
CA LEU A 166 6.46 -3.13 11.00
C LEU A 166 7.57 -4.12 10.61
N GLN A 167 7.25 -5.19 9.89
CA GLN A 167 8.24 -6.15 9.40
C GLN A 167 9.19 -5.51 8.39
N TRP A 168 8.68 -4.71 7.43
CA TRP A 168 9.52 -4.00 6.48
C TRP A 168 10.39 -2.93 7.13
N LEU A 169 9.89 -2.23 8.16
CA LEU A 169 10.68 -1.29 8.97
C LEU A 169 11.84 -2.01 9.66
N LEU A 170 11.57 -3.13 10.31
CA LEU A 170 12.59 -3.96 10.95
C LEU A 170 13.59 -4.49 9.92
N PHE A 171 13.14 -4.95 8.76
CA PHE A 171 14.01 -5.37 7.68
C PHE A 171 14.95 -4.25 7.24
N GLY A 172 14.44 -3.04 7.01
CA GLY A 172 15.25 -1.88 6.64
C GLY A 172 16.32 -1.56 7.69
N ILE A 173 15.97 -1.58 8.97
CA ILE A 173 16.91 -1.34 10.09
C ILE A 173 17.97 -2.44 10.13
N LEU A 174 17.58 -3.71 10.10
CA LEU A 174 18.49 -4.85 10.21
C LEU A 174 19.47 -4.98 9.04
N HIS A 175 19.08 -4.52 7.85
CA HIS A 175 19.93 -4.53 6.65
C HIS A 175 20.63 -3.18 6.41
N GLY A 176 20.47 -2.20 7.30
CA GLY A 176 21.08 -0.88 7.15
C GLY A 176 20.52 -0.07 5.99
N ASN A 177 19.35 -0.45 5.45
CA ASN A 177 18.71 0.28 4.35
C ASN A 177 17.80 1.38 4.90
N GLN A 178 18.35 2.59 5.01
CA GLN A 178 17.64 3.75 5.55
C GLN A 178 16.41 4.14 4.72
N PHE A 179 16.40 3.90 3.41
CA PHE A 179 15.27 4.27 2.55
C PHE A 179 14.06 3.39 2.83
N ILE A 180 14.26 2.08 2.99
CA ILE A 180 13.22 1.14 3.42
C ILE A 180 12.74 1.50 4.84
N ALA A 181 13.66 1.80 5.75
CA ALA A 181 13.31 2.15 7.14
C ALA A 181 12.48 3.43 7.20
N ILE A 182 12.93 4.52 6.56
CA ILE A 182 12.23 5.83 6.60
C ILE A 182 10.85 5.74 5.96
N SER A 183 10.73 5.12 4.77
CA SER A 183 9.44 5.02 4.08
C SER A 183 8.42 4.18 4.87
N ASN A 184 8.88 3.10 5.50
CA ASN A 184 8.01 2.27 6.34
C ASN A 184 7.71 2.91 7.71
N ALA A 185 8.63 3.69 8.29
CA ALA A 185 8.34 4.50 9.48
C ALA A 185 7.22 5.52 9.19
N ALA A 186 7.27 6.20 8.06
CA ALA A 186 6.20 7.11 7.65
C ALA A 186 4.86 6.37 7.46
N GLY A 187 4.88 5.20 6.81
CA GLY A 187 3.71 4.33 6.66
C GLY A 187 3.13 3.88 7.99
N LEU A 188 4.00 3.51 8.93
CA LEU A 188 3.61 3.08 10.28
C LEU A 188 2.93 4.21 11.05
N LEU A 189 3.41 5.45 10.95
CA LEU A 189 2.78 6.61 11.57
C LEU A 189 1.36 6.84 11.03
N VAL A 190 1.17 6.79 9.72
CA VAL A 190 -0.17 6.93 9.11
C VAL A 190 -1.09 5.78 9.54
N ASN A 191 -0.58 4.55 9.59
CA ASN A 191 -1.37 3.40 9.99
C ASN A 191 -1.73 3.44 11.49
N ILE A 192 -0.80 3.83 12.38
CA ILE A 192 -1.08 4.05 13.82
C ILE A 192 -2.16 5.13 13.98
N ALA A 193 -2.05 6.24 13.25
CA ALA A 193 -3.07 7.29 13.28
C ALA A 193 -4.44 6.72 12.85
N THR A 194 -4.48 5.89 11.79
CA THR A 194 -5.71 5.23 11.34
C THR A 194 -6.29 4.30 12.40
N ILE A 195 -5.46 3.45 13.01
CA ILE A 195 -5.89 2.53 14.08
C ILE A 195 -6.40 3.31 15.31
N SER A 196 -5.75 4.44 15.63
CA SER A 196 -6.17 5.28 16.75
C SER A 196 -7.59 5.83 16.57
N LEU A 197 -8.05 6.02 15.33
CA LEU A 197 -9.42 6.50 15.06
C LEU A 197 -10.50 5.54 15.55
N TYR A 198 -10.23 4.25 15.68
CA TYR A 198 -11.22 3.31 16.23
C TYR A 198 -11.59 3.62 17.68
N PHE A 199 -10.72 4.28 18.43
CA PHE A 199 -10.99 4.69 19.82
C PHE A 199 -11.81 5.98 19.90
N PHE A 200 -11.61 6.90 18.93
CA PHE A 200 -12.29 8.21 18.93
C PHE A 200 -13.57 8.19 18.10
N TYR A 201 -13.59 7.42 17.01
CA TYR A 201 -14.65 7.31 16.03
C TYR A 201 -14.99 5.84 15.75
N PRO A 202 -15.51 5.09 16.75
CA PRO A 202 -15.80 3.66 16.54
C PRO A 202 -16.73 3.42 15.36
N PRO A 203 -16.74 2.20 14.78
CA PRO A 203 -17.73 1.84 13.77
C PRO A 203 -19.16 1.85 14.31
N LEU A 204 -20.14 1.90 13.39
CA LEU A 204 -21.58 2.00 13.75
C LEU A 204 -22.22 0.62 13.95
N THR A 205 -21.74 -0.41 13.23
CA THR A 205 -22.45 -1.69 13.12
C THR A 205 -21.65 -2.91 13.59
N TRP A 206 -20.34 -2.77 13.79
CA TRP A 206 -19.46 -3.88 14.14
C TRP A 206 -18.48 -3.52 15.27
N THR A 207 -18.01 -4.55 15.99
CA THR A 207 -17.03 -4.42 17.08
C THR A 207 -15.60 -4.49 16.52
N VAL A 208 -14.73 -3.57 16.93
CA VAL A 208 -13.32 -3.59 16.53
C VAL A 208 -12.63 -4.79 17.16
N PRO A 209 -12.12 -5.76 16.38
CA PRO A 209 -11.44 -6.92 16.92
C PRO A 209 -10.16 -6.51 17.65
N ILE A 210 -9.58 -7.40 18.47
CA ILE A 210 -8.38 -7.21 19.28
C ILE A 210 -8.63 -6.26 20.46
N PHE A 211 -9.16 -5.05 20.23
CA PHE A 211 -9.44 -4.07 21.28
C PHE A 211 -10.85 -4.21 21.87
N ASN A 212 -11.73 -5.02 21.27
CA ASN A 212 -13.11 -5.21 21.68
C ASN A 212 -13.89 -3.90 21.83
N ILE A 213 -13.61 -2.90 20.96
CA ILE A 213 -14.31 -1.63 20.98
C ILE A 213 -15.72 -1.83 20.39
N PRO A 214 -16.79 -1.59 21.17
CA PRO A 214 -18.16 -1.80 20.69
C PRO A 214 -18.55 -0.73 19.65
N PRO A 215 -19.58 -0.99 18.83
CA PRO A 215 -20.17 0.01 17.96
C PRO A 215 -20.60 1.25 18.71
N GLN A 216 -20.61 2.40 18.04
CA GLN A 216 -21.14 3.64 18.61
C GLN A 216 -22.60 3.43 19.02
N LYS A 217 -22.95 3.84 20.25
CA LYS A 217 -24.37 3.94 20.64
C LYS A 217 -24.98 5.04 19.77
N LYS A 218 -26.00 4.71 18.95
CA LYS A 218 -26.81 5.73 18.29
C LYS A 218 -27.40 6.60 19.39
N ASP A 219 -26.95 7.85 19.51
CA ASP A 219 -27.66 8.82 20.32
C ASP A 219 -29.08 8.94 19.74
N ALA A 220 -30.05 8.51 20.54
CA ALA A 220 -31.50 8.59 20.20
C ALA A 220 -32.02 10.04 20.17
N LYS A 221 -31.12 11.03 20.06
CA LYS A 221 -31.44 12.47 20.05
C LYS A 221 -30.90 13.12 18.79
N LYS A 222 -31.62 12.97 17.68
CA LYS A 222 -31.69 13.92 16.56
C LYS A 222 -32.81 13.49 15.62
N VAL A 223 -34.03 13.44 16.13
CA VAL A 223 -35.27 13.59 15.36
C VAL A 223 -36.11 14.58 16.14
N GLU A 224 -35.81 15.83 15.95
CA GLU A 224 -36.77 16.95 16.14
C GLU A 224 -36.51 17.94 14.98
#